data_e0f88d3cf106043061c42fc6162b8b86
#
_entry.id   e0f88d3cf106043061c42fc6162b8b86
#
_cell.length_a   1.000
_cell.length_b   1.000
_cell.length_c   1.000
_cell.angle_alpha   90.00
_cell.angle_beta   90.00
_cell.angle_gamma   90.00
#
_symmetry.space_group_name_H-M   'P 1'
#
loop_
_entity.id
_entity.type
_entity.pdbx_description
1 polymer ?
#
loop_
_entity_poly.entity_id
_entity_poly.type
_entity_poly.pdbx_seq_one_letter_code
_entity_poly.pdbx_strand_id
1 'polypeptide(L)'
;MTTVSLPLLGRSLSQLTDWVQSQGQPAYRGKQLHQWLYQRGARSLTEISVFPKTWREGLSDYPLGRSQVDLCRVARDGTRKYLLKLADGLIIETVGIPSQKRLTVCVSSQVGCAMDCTFCATGKGGFLRHLQPWEIVDQVLTVQEDFQERVSHVVFMGMGEPLANLANVITALGCLNQDVGIGARSLTLSTVGLPHKIRELAEYQLQSTLAVSLHAPNQPLREQLIPLAKQYPLAQLLKDCREYVKLTGRRISFEYILLAGVNDLPEQARELAQALRGFQCHVNLIPYNPINEMDYQRPAEERIQAFQEILTASAIATSVRYSRGLDASAACGQLRATRQQQPQTV
;
A
#
# COMPACT_ATOMS: atom_id res chain seq x y z
N MET A 1 -32.87 5.06 -14.76
CA MET A 1 -31.71 5.03 -13.86
C MET A 1 -31.06 3.68 -14.03
N THR A 2 -29.99 3.58 -14.79
CA THR A 2 -29.19 2.36 -14.93
C THR A 2 -28.55 2.08 -13.58
N THR A 3 -29.01 1.06 -12.87
CA THR A 3 -28.34 0.54 -11.67
C THR A 3 -26.93 0.14 -12.05
N VAL A 4 -25.93 0.92 -11.64
CA VAL A 4 -24.52 0.57 -11.83
C VAL A 4 -24.27 -0.73 -11.07
N SER A 5 -24.09 -1.81 -11.80
CA SER A 5 -23.77 -3.12 -11.19
C SER A 5 -22.44 -3.03 -10.45
N LEU A 6 -22.45 -3.36 -9.16
CA LEU A 6 -21.20 -3.44 -8.39
C LEU A 6 -20.32 -4.57 -8.95
N PRO A 7 -19.00 -4.34 -9.09
CA PRO A 7 -18.06 -5.34 -9.56
C PRO A 7 -18.10 -6.66 -8.75
N LEU A 8 -17.64 -7.74 -9.36
CA LEU A 8 -17.59 -9.07 -8.72
C LEU A 8 -16.33 -9.27 -7.88
N LEU A 9 -15.22 -8.67 -8.28
CA LEU A 9 -13.99 -8.69 -7.48
C LEU A 9 -14.21 -7.93 -6.16
N GLY A 10 -13.56 -8.38 -5.09
CA GLY A 10 -13.77 -7.83 -3.74
C GLY A 10 -14.94 -8.48 -2.98
N ARG A 11 -15.70 -9.39 -3.61
CA ARG A 11 -16.78 -10.15 -2.96
C ARG A 11 -16.26 -11.47 -2.41
N SER A 12 -16.77 -11.86 -1.24
CA SER A 12 -16.49 -13.17 -0.65
C SER A 12 -17.12 -14.31 -1.47
N LEU A 13 -16.67 -15.55 -1.20
CA LEU A 13 -17.26 -16.74 -1.80
C LEU A 13 -18.78 -16.82 -1.60
N SER A 14 -19.30 -16.45 -0.40
CA SER A 14 -20.74 -16.42 -0.15
C SER A 14 -21.44 -15.41 -1.05
N GLN A 15 -20.96 -14.18 -1.10
CA GLN A 15 -21.54 -13.11 -1.93
C GLN A 15 -21.51 -13.43 -3.44
N LEU A 16 -20.44 -14.12 -3.90
CA LEU A 16 -20.36 -14.60 -5.28
C LEU A 16 -21.34 -15.74 -5.54
N THR A 17 -21.58 -16.61 -4.55
CA THR A 17 -22.56 -17.69 -4.65
C THR A 17 -23.98 -17.12 -4.72
N ASP A 18 -24.31 -16.16 -3.87
CA ASP A 18 -25.62 -15.48 -3.88
C ASP A 18 -25.86 -14.78 -5.22
N TRP A 19 -24.82 -14.09 -5.75
CA TRP A 19 -24.90 -13.46 -7.06
C TRP A 19 -25.15 -14.49 -8.18
N VAL A 20 -24.42 -15.61 -8.19
CA VAL A 20 -24.59 -16.68 -9.18
C VAL A 20 -26.01 -17.24 -9.13
N GLN A 21 -26.56 -17.47 -7.92
CA GLN A 21 -27.93 -17.96 -7.75
C GLN A 21 -28.95 -16.92 -8.22
N SER A 22 -28.73 -15.63 -8.00
CA SER A 22 -29.57 -14.57 -8.52
C SER A 22 -29.61 -14.51 -10.05
N GLN A 23 -28.58 -15.05 -10.72
CA GLN A 23 -28.52 -15.21 -12.18
C GLN A 23 -29.16 -16.55 -12.65
N GLY A 24 -29.89 -17.25 -11.80
CA GLY A 24 -30.53 -18.54 -12.13
C GLY A 24 -29.56 -19.71 -12.27
N GLN A 25 -28.35 -19.60 -11.75
CA GLN A 25 -27.34 -20.65 -11.85
C GLN A 25 -27.18 -21.46 -10.54
N PRO A 26 -26.75 -22.69 -10.59
CA PRO A 26 -26.53 -23.53 -9.40
C PRO A 26 -25.43 -22.94 -8.50
N ALA A 27 -25.58 -23.06 -7.17
CA ALA A 27 -24.68 -22.51 -6.14
C ALA A 27 -23.20 -22.90 -6.31
N TYR A 28 -22.89 -24.13 -6.78
CA TYR A 28 -21.51 -24.59 -6.99
C TYR A 28 -20.71 -23.72 -7.97
N ARG A 29 -21.40 -23.01 -8.88
CA ARG A 29 -20.74 -22.06 -9.80
C ARG A 29 -20.17 -20.84 -9.08
N GLY A 30 -20.67 -20.51 -7.89
CA GLY A 30 -20.06 -19.49 -7.04
C GLY A 30 -18.61 -19.82 -6.68
N LYS A 31 -18.32 -21.09 -6.35
CA LYS A 31 -16.95 -21.54 -6.11
C LYS A 31 -16.09 -21.50 -7.37
N GLN A 32 -16.65 -21.85 -8.52
CA GLN A 32 -15.95 -21.72 -9.80
C GLN A 32 -15.63 -20.27 -10.12
N LEU A 33 -16.60 -19.35 -9.98
CA LEU A 33 -16.40 -17.92 -10.17
C LEU A 33 -15.28 -17.38 -9.26
N HIS A 34 -15.37 -17.69 -7.97
CA HIS A 34 -14.36 -17.29 -6.98
C HIS A 34 -12.95 -17.76 -7.38
N GLN A 35 -12.80 -19.03 -7.78
CA GLN A 35 -11.52 -19.57 -8.20
C GLN A 35 -10.98 -18.85 -9.46
N TRP A 36 -11.86 -18.55 -10.42
CA TRP A 36 -11.44 -17.83 -11.63
C TRP A 36 -11.05 -16.39 -11.36
N LEU A 37 -11.75 -15.69 -10.47
CA LEU A 37 -11.42 -14.31 -10.11
C LEU A 37 -10.09 -14.23 -9.35
N TYR A 38 -9.92 -15.00 -8.27
CA TYR A 38 -8.85 -14.81 -7.32
C TYR A 38 -7.59 -15.66 -7.56
N GLN A 39 -7.73 -16.82 -8.20
CA GLN A 39 -6.61 -17.73 -8.44
C GLN A 39 -6.14 -17.70 -9.91
N ARG A 40 -7.09 -17.52 -10.85
CA ARG A 40 -6.77 -17.48 -12.28
C ARG A 40 -6.69 -16.07 -12.85
N GLY A 41 -7.14 -15.05 -12.12
CA GLY A 41 -7.05 -13.66 -12.50
C GLY A 41 -7.93 -13.27 -13.69
N ALA A 42 -9.10 -13.93 -13.89
CA ALA A 42 -9.98 -13.62 -15.02
C ALA A 42 -10.26 -12.11 -15.15
N ARG A 43 -10.19 -11.60 -16.36
CA ARG A 43 -10.47 -10.19 -16.69
C ARG A 43 -11.86 -9.99 -17.29
N SER A 44 -12.51 -11.08 -17.73
CA SER A 44 -13.86 -11.09 -18.30
C SER A 44 -14.58 -12.37 -17.88
N LEU A 45 -15.92 -12.30 -17.74
CA LEU A 45 -16.74 -13.51 -17.53
C LEU A 45 -16.70 -14.47 -18.74
N THR A 46 -16.38 -13.94 -19.94
CA THR A 46 -16.25 -14.75 -21.15
C THR A 46 -15.05 -15.70 -21.10
N GLU A 47 -14.03 -15.40 -20.27
CA GLU A 47 -12.86 -16.27 -20.07
C GLU A 47 -13.17 -17.50 -19.22
N ILE A 48 -14.27 -17.48 -18.43
CA ILE A 48 -14.62 -18.55 -17.49
C ILE A 48 -15.19 -19.73 -18.27
N SER A 49 -14.32 -20.56 -18.84
CA SER A 49 -14.68 -21.63 -19.77
C SER A 49 -15.57 -22.71 -19.16
N VAL A 50 -15.59 -22.85 -17.83
CA VAL A 50 -16.44 -23.79 -17.10
C VAL A 50 -17.91 -23.35 -17.00
N PHE A 51 -18.22 -22.10 -17.39
CA PHE A 51 -19.59 -21.60 -17.47
C PHE A 51 -20.24 -21.96 -18.81
N PRO A 52 -21.58 -22.16 -18.85
CA PRO A 52 -22.30 -22.32 -20.10
C PRO A 52 -22.03 -21.17 -21.04
N LYS A 53 -21.77 -21.48 -22.31
CA LYS A 53 -21.40 -20.49 -23.33
C LYS A 53 -22.40 -19.35 -23.42
N THR A 54 -23.67 -19.67 -23.53
CA THR A 54 -24.77 -18.69 -23.63
C THR A 54 -24.84 -17.75 -22.41
N TRP A 55 -24.60 -18.29 -21.20
CA TRP A 55 -24.63 -17.47 -19.98
C TRP A 55 -23.45 -16.49 -19.91
N ARG A 56 -22.22 -16.98 -20.14
CA ARG A 56 -21.04 -16.11 -20.10
C ARG A 56 -21.02 -15.05 -21.20
N GLU A 57 -21.55 -15.35 -22.40
CA GLU A 57 -21.68 -14.39 -23.49
C GLU A 57 -22.75 -13.33 -23.19
N GLY A 58 -23.85 -13.69 -22.54
CA GLY A 58 -24.85 -12.74 -22.07
C GLY A 58 -24.39 -11.80 -20.95
N LEU A 59 -23.24 -12.08 -20.36
CA LEU A 59 -22.62 -11.28 -19.28
C LEU A 59 -21.29 -10.64 -19.73
N SER A 60 -21.00 -10.52 -21.03
CA SER A 60 -19.76 -9.97 -21.56
C SER A 60 -19.41 -8.61 -20.98
N ASP A 61 -20.40 -7.75 -20.76
CA ASP A 61 -20.24 -6.38 -20.30
C ASP A 61 -20.36 -6.23 -18.77
N TYR A 62 -20.56 -7.34 -18.03
CA TYR A 62 -20.68 -7.27 -16.58
C TYR A 62 -19.32 -6.91 -15.94
N PRO A 63 -19.26 -5.86 -15.09
CA PRO A 63 -18.00 -5.37 -14.55
C PRO A 63 -17.39 -6.37 -13.57
N LEU A 64 -16.18 -6.84 -13.85
CA LEU A 64 -15.42 -7.66 -12.91
C LEU A 64 -14.70 -6.82 -11.85
N GLY A 65 -14.39 -5.56 -12.13
CA GLY A 65 -13.59 -4.70 -11.24
C GLY A 65 -12.10 -4.74 -11.55
N ARG A 66 -11.70 -5.17 -12.75
CA ARG A 66 -10.32 -5.18 -13.22
C ARG A 66 -9.98 -3.84 -13.89
N SER A 67 -8.82 -3.27 -13.53
CA SER A 67 -8.26 -2.07 -14.17
C SER A 67 -7.54 -2.40 -15.47
N GLN A 68 -7.25 -1.37 -16.28
CA GLN A 68 -6.42 -1.48 -17.47
C GLN A 68 -5.00 -1.02 -17.17
N VAL A 69 -4.00 -1.78 -17.64
CA VAL A 69 -2.62 -1.33 -17.57
C VAL A 69 -2.41 -0.26 -18.66
N ASP A 70 -2.27 1.01 -18.26
CA ASP A 70 -1.99 2.13 -19.16
C ASP A 70 -0.50 2.19 -19.53
N LEU A 71 0.37 1.91 -18.55
CA LEU A 71 1.82 1.87 -18.72
C LEU A 71 2.46 0.92 -17.71
N CYS A 72 3.49 0.20 -18.14
CA CYS A 72 4.41 -0.53 -17.28
C CYS A 72 5.85 -0.07 -17.52
N ARG A 73 6.56 0.32 -16.47
CA ARG A 73 7.98 0.64 -16.50
C ARG A 73 8.76 -0.40 -15.72
N VAL A 74 9.79 -0.95 -16.34
CA VAL A 74 10.64 -1.98 -15.74
C VAL A 74 11.98 -1.36 -15.38
N ALA A 75 12.36 -1.46 -14.11
CA ALA A 75 13.66 -1.05 -13.61
C ALA A 75 14.72 -2.14 -13.85
N ARG A 76 16.01 -1.78 -13.78
CA ARG A 76 17.14 -2.71 -13.99
C ARG A 76 17.17 -3.85 -12.98
N ASP A 77 16.66 -3.64 -11.78
CA ASP A 77 16.56 -4.64 -10.71
C ASP A 77 15.32 -5.55 -10.81
N GLY A 78 14.57 -5.44 -11.92
CA GLY A 78 13.36 -6.20 -12.19
C GLY A 78 12.09 -5.63 -11.56
N THR A 79 12.19 -4.56 -10.77
CA THR A 79 11.00 -3.87 -10.22
C THR A 79 10.15 -3.30 -11.36
N ARG A 80 8.82 -3.49 -11.29
CA ARG A 80 7.88 -2.99 -12.29
C ARG A 80 6.91 -2.02 -11.67
N LYS A 81 6.81 -0.83 -12.25
CA LYS A 81 5.80 0.18 -11.89
C LYS A 81 4.71 0.22 -12.94
N TYR A 82 3.48 0.09 -12.50
CA TYR A 82 2.29 0.09 -13.33
C TYR A 82 1.49 1.37 -13.10
N LEU A 83 1.06 2.00 -14.18
CA LEU A 83 -0.03 2.96 -14.18
C LEU A 83 -1.30 2.18 -14.52
N LEU A 84 -2.24 2.15 -13.57
CA LEU A 84 -3.51 1.43 -13.72
C LEU A 84 -4.63 2.43 -13.91
N LYS A 85 -5.32 2.34 -15.05
CA LYS A 85 -6.50 3.14 -15.37
C LYS A 85 -7.72 2.44 -14.80
N LEU A 86 -8.41 3.13 -13.89
CA LEU A 86 -9.64 2.69 -13.24
C LEU A 86 -10.86 2.89 -14.14
N ALA A 87 -12.01 2.32 -13.76
CA ALA A 87 -13.24 2.38 -14.55
C ALA A 87 -13.75 3.81 -14.80
N ASP A 88 -13.48 4.74 -13.89
CA ASP A 88 -13.82 6.16 -14.00
C ASP A 88 -12.77 6.99 -14.76
N GLY A 89 -11.74 6.33 -15.33
CA GLY A 89 -10.66 6.96 -16.08
C GLY A 89 -9.52 7.54 -15.22
N LEU A 90 -9.64 7.53 -13.90
CA LEU A 90 -8.56 7.94 -13.00
C LEU A 90 -7.41 6.93 -13.05
N ILE A 91 -6.20 7.41 -12.74
CA ILE A 91 -4.98 6.59 -12.79
C ILE A 91 -4.37 6.48 -11.40
N ILE A 92 -3.99 5.27 -11.03
CA ILE A 92 -3.20 4.98 -9.84
C ILE A 92 -1.89 4.30 -10.22
N GLU A 93 -0.94 4.30 -9.29
CA GLU A 93 0.31 3.56 -9.44
C GLU A 93 0.38 2.39 -8.46
N THR A 94 0.90 1.26 -8.92
CA THR A 94 1.28 0.11 -8.11
C THR A 94 2.63 -0.41 -8.52
N VAL A 95 3.35 -1.09 -7.62
CA VAL A 95 4.70 -1.57 -7.89
C VAL A 95 4.84 -3.04 -7.52
N GLY A 96 5.31 -3.84 -8.48
CA GLY A 96 5.76 -5.21 -8.28
C GLY A 96 7.26 -5.25 -8.00
N ILE A 97 7.66 -5.79 -6.87
CA ILE A 97 9.05 -5.80 -6.38
C ILE A 97 9.50 -7.26 -6.23
N PRO A 98 10.20 -7.82 -7.23
CA PRO A 98 10.70 -9.18 -7.17
C PRO A 98 11.93 -9.28 -6.26
N SER A 99 12.08 -10.42 -5.60
CA SER A 99 13.32 -10.81 -4.92
C SER A 99 13.49 -12.32 -5.04
N GLN A 100 14.66 -12.88 -4.66
CA GLN A 100 14.98 -14.30 -4.87
C GLN A 100 13.91 -15.30 -4.41
N LYS A 101 13.12 -14.98 -3.38
CA LYS A 101 12.13 -15.89 -2.77
C LYS A 101 10.74 -15.28 -2.60
N ARG A 102 10.49 -14.08 -3.11
CA ARG A 102 9.20 -13.41 -2.89
C ARG A 102 8.94 -12.32 -3.92
N LEU A 103 7.68 -12.22 -4.32
CA LEU A 103 7.14 -11.09 -5.05
C LEU A 103 6.35 -10.25 -4.06
N THR A 104 6.75 -8.98 -3.88
CA THR A 104 6.04 -8.00 -3.03
C THR A 104 5.31 -7.01 -3.91
N VAL A 105 4.07 -6.71 -3.57
CA VAL A 105 3.31 -5.65 -4.26
C VAL A 105 3.10 -4.47 -3.32
N CYS A 106 3.50 -3.28 -3.79
CA CYS A 106 3.19 -2.01 -3.13
C CYS A 106 1.89 -1.46 -3.74
N VAL A 107 0.82 -1.45 -2.94
CA VAL A 107 -0.52 -1.05 -3.39
C VAL A 107 -0.88 0.36 -2.92
N SER A 108 -1.65 1.05 -3.76
CA SER A 108 -2.30 2.32 -3.45
C SER A 108 -3.64 2.08 -2.74
N SER A 109 -4.04 3.00 -1.87
CA SER A 109 -5.31 3.00 -1.13
C SER A 109 -6.24 4.15 -1.50
N GLN A 110 -5.73 5.15 -2.23
CA GLN A 110 -6.45 6.33 -2.68
C GLN A 110 -5.97 6.75 -4.07
N VAL A 111 -6.77 7.54 -4.76
CA VAL A 111 -6.31 8.32 -5.92
C VAL A 111 -5.78 9.64 -5.38
N GLY A 112 -4.45 9.79 -5.36
CA GLY A 112 -3.77 10.90 -4.68
C GLY A 112 -3.68 10.71 -3.15
N CYS A 113 -3.34 11.77 -2.41
CA CYS A 113 -3.21 11.73 -0.95
C CYS A 113 -3.39 13.14 -0.36
N ALA A 114 -4.20 13.27 0.69
CA ALA A 114 -4.44 14.54 1.37
C ALA A 114 -3.41 14.89 2.46
N MET A 115 -2.41 14.01 2.71
CA MET A 115 -1.48 14.20 3.83
C MET A 115 -0.39 15.24 3.56
N ASP A 116 -0.14 15.57 2.31
CA ASP A 116 0.82 16.57 1.82
C ASP A 116 2.21 16.50 2.50
N CYS A 117 2.69 15.28 2.77
CA CYS A 117 4.05 15.09 3.31
C CYS A 117 5.08 15.73 2.38
N THR A 118 6.00 16.55 2.94
CA THR A 118 6.91 17.39 2.13
C THR A 118 7.92 16.60 1.30
N PHE A 119 8.15 15.34 1.63
CA PHE A 119 9.09 14.43 0.96
C PHE A 119 8.41 13.44 0.00
N CYS A 120 7.11 13.55 -0.26
CA CYS A 120 6.32 12.55 -1.00
C CYS A 120 5.65 13.15 -2.24
N ALA A 121 5.94 12.61 -3.42
CA ALA A 121 5.37 13.07 -4.68
C ALA A 121 3.83 12.90 -4.74
N THR A 122 3.28 11.86 -4.11
CA THR A 122 1.84 11.62 -4.08
C THR A 122 1.07 12.77 -3.43
N GLY A 123 1.59 13.34 -2.34
CA GLY A 123 0.94 14.45 -1.63
C GLY A 123 0.79 15.70 -2.50
N LYS A 124 1.73 15.93 -3.43
CA LYS A 124 1.70 17.08 -4.36
C LYS A 124 0.63 16.96 -5.44
N GLY A 125 0.11 15.77 -5.68
CA GLY A 125 -1.01 15.53 -6.62
C GLY A 125 -2.40 15.82 -6.04
N GLY A 126 -2.49 16.11 -4.74
CA GLY A 126 -3.76 16.24 -4.03
C GLY A 126 -4.49 14.92 -3.83
N PHE A 127 -5.73 14.99 -3.35
CA PHE A 127 -6.60 13.85 -3.09
C PHE A 127 -7.85 13.97 -3.95
N LEU A 128 -8.22 12.89 -4.64
CA LEU A 128 -9.45 12.83 -5.44
C LEU A 128 -10.52 11.95 -4.78
N ARG A 129 -10.20 10.69 -4.50
CA ARG A 129 -11.13 9.75 -3.85
C ARG A 129 -10.44 8.55 -3.21
N HIS A 130 -11.16 7.87 -2.36
CA HIS A 130 -10.79 6.56 -1.84
C HIS A 130 -10.88 5.48 -2.92
N LEU A 131 -9.98 4.50 -2.87
CA LEU A 131 -10.12 3.28 -3.66
C LEU A 131 -11.12 2.33 -3.01
N GLN A 132 -11.87 1.64 -3.86
CA GLN A 132 -12.77 0.58 -3.45
C GLN A 132 -11.97 -0.73 -3.17
N PRO A 133 -12.52 -1.67 -2.41
CA PRO A 133 -11.82 -2.91 -2.09
C PRO A 133 -11.33 -3.67 -3.33
N TRP A 134 -12.15 -3.74 -4.39
CA TRP A 134 -11.79 -4.41 -5.63
C TRP A 134 -10.65 -3.71 -6.38
N GLU A 135 -10.57 -2.36 -6.32
CA GLU A 135 -9.47 -1.60 -6.93
C GLU A 135 -8.14 -1.83 -6.20
N ILE A 136 -8.19 -2.09 -4.89
CA ILE A 136 -7.01 -2.43 -4.09
C ILE A 136 -6.55 -3.87 -4.41
N VAL A 137 -7.49 -4.83 -4.44
CA VAL A 137 -7.19 -6.24 -4.71
C VAL A 137 -6.70 -6.45 -6.15
N ASP A 138 -7.29 -5.73 -7.11
CA ASP A 138 -6.91 -5.82 -8.53
C ASP A 138 -5.44 -5.46 -8.78
N GLN A 139 -4.87 -4.51 -8.05
CA GLN A 139 -3.45 -4.17 -8.14
C GLN A 139 -2.56 -5.41 -7.92
N VAL A 140 -2.91 -6.23 -6.93
CA VAL A 140 -2.18 -7.45 -6.60
C VAL A 140 -2.34 -8.50 -7.69
N LEU A 141 -3.56 -8.71 -8.18
CA LEU A 141 -3.84 -9.68 -9.24
C LEU A 141 -3.18 -9.28 -10.57
N THR A 142 -3.17 -7.99 -10.89
CA THR A 142 -2.51 -7.47 -12.12
C THR A 142 -1.00 -7.70 -12.08
N VAL A 143 -0.36 -7.44 -10.93
CA VAL A 143 1.08 -7.71 -10.78
C VAL A 143 1.37 -9.21 -10.82
N GLN A 144 0.56 -10.04 -10.16
CA GLN A 144 0.70 -11.50 -10.19
C GLN A 144 0.60 -12.06 -11.61
N GLU A 145 -0.34 -11.54 -12.39
CA GLU A 145 -0.55 -11.92 -13.78
C GLU A 145 0.66 -11.55 -14.65
N ASP A 146 1.18 -10.33 -14.54
CA ASP A 146 2.31 -9.86 -15.36
C ASP A 146 3.64 -10.57 -15.04
N PHE A 147 3.88 -10.86 -13.73
CA PHE A 147 5.07 -11.61 -13.34
C PHE A 147 4.94 -13.12 -13.57
N GLN A 148 3.73 -13.65 -13.79
CA GLN A 148 3.44 -15.09 -13.81
C GLN A 148 3.95 -15.81 -12.56
N GLU A 149 3.96 -15.09 -11.42
CA GLU A 149 4.45 -15.54 -10.13
C GLU A 149 3.46 -15.15 -9.02
N ARG A 150 3.27 -16.06 -8.05
CA ARG A 150 2.40 -15.80 -6.94
C ARG A 150 2.91 -14.68 -6.06
N VAL A 151 2.09 -13.66 -5.83
CA VAL A 151 2.39 -12.59 -4.86
C VAL A 151 2.41 -13.16 -3.44
N SER A 152 3.51 -12.93 -2.73
CA SER A 152 3.73 -13.44 -1.38
C SER A 152 3.58 -12.38 -0.30
N HIS A 153 3.80 -11.10 -0.62
CA HIS A 153 3.75 -9.98 0.32
C HIS A 153 3.03 -8.78 -0.31
N VAL A 154 2.28 -8.04 0.51
CA VAL A 154 1.64 -6.78 0.09
C VAL A 154 1.94 -5.71 1.12
N VAL A 155 2.33 -4.52 0.66
CA VAL A 155 2.55 -3.35 1.50
C VAL A 155 1.66 -2.19 1.02
N PHE A 156 0.89 -1.62 1.92
CA PHE A 156 0.05 -0.45 1.66
C PHE A 156 0.90 0.82 1.84
N MET A 157 1.85 1.00 0.92
CA MET A 157 2.82 2.11 0.93
C MET A 157 2.83 2.86 -0.41
N GLY A 158 1.83 2.64 -1.26
CA GLY A 158 1.61 3.37 -2.50
C GLY A 158 0.93 4.71 -2.27
N MET A 159 0.08 5.10 -3.22
CA MET A 159 -0.65 6.36 -3.13
C MET A 159 -1.75 6.30 -2.06
N GLY A 160 -1.81 7.35 -1.20
CA GLY A 160 -2.87 7.51 -0.21
C GLY A 160 -2.48 7.19 1.23
N GLU A 161 -3.39 7.53 2.15
CA GLU A 161 -3.34 7.19 3.58
C GLU A 161 -4.38 6.09 3.86
N PRO A 162 -3.93 4.86 4.15
CA PRO A 162 -4.84 3.73 4.32
C PRO A 162 -5.86 3.90 5.46
N LEU A 163 -5.48 4.54 6.57
CA LEU A 163 -6.40 4.76 7.69
C LEU A 163 -7.49 5.81 7.39
N ALA A 164 -7.29 6.67 6.38
CA ALA A 164 -8.36 7.53 5.88
C ALA A 164 -9.42 6.75 5.08
N ASN A 165 -9.03 5.58 4.52
CA ASN A 165 -9.89 4.67 3.78
C ASN A 165 -10.10 3.34 4.52
N LEU A 166 -10.18 3.36 5.86
CA LEU A 166 -10.04 2.19 6.71
C LEU A 166 -11.02 1.06 6.34
N ALA A 167 -12.30 1.35 6.18
CA ALA A 167 -13.32 0.33 5.89
C ALA A 167 -13.01 -0.47 4.61
N ASN A 168 -12.67 0.21 3.51
CA ASN A 168 -12.31 -0.45 2.25
C ASN A 168 -10.98 -1.20 2.36
N VAL A 169 -10.02 -0.65 3.09
CA VAL A 169 -8.72 -1.31 3.33
C VAL A 169 -8.88 -2.58 4.15
N ILE A 170 -9.72 -2.58 5.20
CA ILE A 170 -10.02 -3.79 6.00
C ILE A 170 -10.66 -4.86 5.12
N THR A 171 -11.64 -4.49 4.29
CA THR A 171 -12.28 -5.41 3.34
C THR A 171 -11.25 -5.99 2.36
N ALA A 172 -10.38 -5.14 1.81
CA ALA A 172 -9.31 -5.60 0.89
C ALA A 172 -8.30 -6.52 1.58
N LEU A 173 -7.89 -6.21 2.83
CA LEU A 173 -7.00 -7.08 3.63
C LEU A 173 -7.62 -8.46 3.87
N GLY A 174 -8.92 -8.50 4.18
CA GLY A 174 -9.68 -9.76 4.33
C GLY A 174 -9.65 -10.58 3.03
N CYS A 175 -9.95 -9.94 1.90
CA CYS A 175 -9.95 -10.57 0.57
C CYS A 175 -8.54 -11.06 0.19
N LEU A 176 -7.50 -10.23 0.37
CA LEU A 176 -6.10 -10.61 0.08
C LEU A 176 -5.67 -11.83 0.92
N ASN A 177 -6.11 -11.91 2.17
CA ASN A 177 -5.77 -13.03 3.04
C ASN A 177 -6.59 -14.30 2.75
N GLN A 178 -7.91 -14.18 2.64
CA GLN A 178 -8.83 -15.33 2.60
C GLN A 178 -9.04 -15.83 1.17
N ASP A 179 -9.19 -14.94 0.19
CA ASP A 179 -9.58 -15.28 -1.18
C ASP A 179 -8.36 -15.41 -2.10
N VAL A 180 -7.40 -14.46 -2.04
CA VAL A 180 -6.13 -14.53 -2.79
C VAL A 180 -5.13 -15.48 -2.11
N GLY A 181 -5.23 -15.65 -0.79
CA GLY A 181 -4.43 -16.60 -0.02
C GLY A 181 -3.07 -16.08 0.42
N ILE A 182 -2.90 -14.76 0.55
CA ILE A 182 -1.66 -14.15 1.08
C ILE A 182 -1.69 -14.22 2.61
N GLY A 183 -0.64 -14.76 3.22
CA GLY A 183 -0.56 -14.89 4.67
C GLY A 183 -0.74 -13.53 5.38
N ALA A 184 -1.58 -13.46 6.41
CA ALA A 184 -1.90 -12.21 7.09
C ALA A 184 -0.64 -11.46 7.61
N ARG A 185 0.40 -12.19 8.08
CA ARG A 185 1.68 -11.60 8.51
C ARG A 185 2.53 -11.04 7.38
N SER A 186 2.21 -11.38 6.13
CA SER A 186 2.86 -10.86 4.92
C SER A 186 2.15 -9.63 4.36
N LEU A 187 1.08 -9.16 5.04
CA LEU A 187 0.39 -7.92 4.73
C LEU A 187 0.89 -6.82 5.69
N THR A 188 1.33 -5.70 5.14
CA THR A 188 1.80 -4.54 5.92
C THR A 188 0.90 -3.35 5.63
N LEU A 189 0.28 -2.81 6.68
CA LEU A 189 -0.51 -1.58 6.62
C LEU A 189 0.36 -0.42 7.11
N SER A 190 0.61 0.57 6.24
CA SER A 190 1.38 1.76 6.60
C SER A 190 0.45 2.96 6.83
N THR A 191 0.81 3.83 7.77
CA THR A 191 0.05 5.05 8.08
C THR A 191 0.95 6.15 8.62
N VAL A 192 0.61 7.41 8.33
CA VAL A 192 1.22 8.56 9.03
C VAL A 192 0.63 8.74 10.44
N GLY A 193 -0.44 8.01 10.75
CA GLY A 193 -1.22 8.14 11.97
C GLY A 193 -2.30 9.22 11.85
N LEU A 194 -3.55 8.81 11.95
CA LEU A 194 -4.70 9.70 12.02
C LEU A 194 -5.28 9.66 13.45
N PRO A 195 -5.83 10.78 13.97
CA PRO A 195 -6.46 10.80 15.28
C PRO A 195 -7.45 9.65 15.46
N HIS A 196 -7.32 8.91 16.55
CA HIS A 196 -8.16 7.75 16.93
C HIS A 196 -8.11 6.53 16.02
N LYS A 197 -7.60 6.62 14.79
CA LYS A 197 -7.65 5.53 13.80
C LYS A 197 -6.74 4.34 14.11
N ILE A 198 -5.61 4.55 14.79
CA ILE A 198 -4.75 3.44 15.25
C ILE A 198 -5.46 2.62 16.33
N ARG A 199 -6.22 3.27 17.21
CA ARG A 199 -7.02 2.58 18.25
C ARG A 199 -8.19 1.82 17.61
N GLU A 200 -8.92 2.45 16.69
CA GLU A 200 -9.96 1.79 15.89
C GLU A 200 -9.41 0.56 15.14
N LEU A 201 -8.22 0.67 14.55
CA LEU A 201 -7.55 -0.46 13.90
C LEU A 201 -7.28 -1.62 14.86
N ALA A 202 -6.96 -1.35 16.13
CA ALA A 202 -6.70 -2.39 17.12
C ALA A 202 -7.93 -3.28 17.38
N GLU A 203 -9.15 -2.76 17.21
CA GLU A 203 -10.40 -3.51 17.41
C GLU A 203 -10.57 -4.64 16.42
N TYR A 204 -9.99 -4.52 15.21
CA TYR A 204 -10.04 -5.58 14.18
C TYR A 204 -9.12 -6.77 14.46
N GLN A 205 -8.25 -6.71 15.48
CA GLN A 205 -7.33 -7.80 15.88
C GLN A 205 -6.55 -8.41 14.71
N LEU A 206 -6.11 -7.58 13.76
CA LEU A 206 -5.44 -8.02 12.55
C LEU A 206 -4.08 -8.68 12.85
N GLN A 207 -3.74 -9.71 12.07
CA GLN A 207 -2.41 -10.33 12.12
C GLN A 207 -1.41 -9.66 11.18
N SER A 208 -1.83 -8.64 10.40
CA SER A 208 -0.97 -7.82 9.56
C SER A 208 0.02 -6.98 10.37
N THR A 209 1.12 -6.58 9.76
CA THR A 209 2.08 -5.66 10.37
C THR A 209 1.58 -4.23 10.27
N LEU A 210 1.56 -3.50 11.38
CA LEU A 210 1.34 -2.06 11.37
C LEU A 210 2.70 -1.35 11.23
N ALA A 211 2.83 -0.53 10.19
CA ALA A 211 3.96 0.36 9.95
C ALA A 211 3.51 1.82 10.16
N VAL A 212 4.20 2.56 11.03
CA VAL A 212 3.87 3.95 11.33
C VAL A 212 4.95 4.87 10.78
N SER A 213 4.58 5.73 9.86
CA SER A 213 5.43 6.77 9.27
C SER A 213 5.71 7.85 10.31
N LEU A 214 6.85 7.72 11.01
CA LEU A 214 7.26 8.61 12.09
C LEU A 214 8.06 9.81 11.56
N HIS A 215 9.14 9.53 10.84
CA HIS A 215 10.00 10.43 10.06
C HIS A 215 10.69 11.57 10.84
N ALA A 216 10.38 11.78 12.11
CA ALA A 216 11.00 12.78 12.96
C ALA A 216 11.05 12.31 14.43
N PRO A 217 12.08 12.70 15.22
CA PRO A 217 12.20 12.33 16.61
C PRO A 217 11.39 13.25 17.55
N ASN A 218 10.98 14.44 17.07
CA ASN A 218 10.30 15.46 17.86
C ASN A 218 9.16 16.13 17.08
N GLN A 219 8.32 16.86 17.82
CA GLN A 219 7.14 17.52 17.26
C GLN A 219 7.47 18.60 16.22
N PRO A 220 8.39 19.57 16.48
CA PRO A 220 8.66 20.63 15.52
C PRO A 220 9.11 20.11 14.15
N LEU A 221 10.03 19.15 14.14
CA LEU A 221 10.52 18.57 12.89
C LEU A 221 9.44 17.73 12.20
N ARG A 222 8.61 17.02 12.98
CA ARG A 222 7.52 16.25 12.42
C ARG A 222 6.48 17.13 11.72
N GLU A 223 6.15 18.29 12.29
CA GLU A 223 5.23 19.28 11.69
C GLU A 223 5.76 19.86 10.38
N GLN A 224 7.07 20.01 10.26
CA GLN A 224 7.71 20.45 9.01
C GLN A 224 7.60 19.39 7.92
N LEU A 225 7.78 18.11 8.26
CA LEU A 225 7.78 17.01 7.31
C LEU A 225 6.38 16.48 6.99
N ILE A 226 5.49 16.49 7.97
CA ILE A 226 4.13 15.94 7.89
C ILE A 226 3.15 16.99 8.43
N PRO A 227 2.49 17.79 7.58
CA PRO A 227 1.59 18.87 8.00
C PRO A 227 0.48 18.43 8.95
N LEU A 228 -0.02 17.20 8.82
CA LEU A 228 -1.02 16.61 9.72
C LEU A 228 -0.55 16.56 11.18
N ALA A 229 0.75 16.53 11.44
CA ALA A 229 1.29 16.48 12.80
C ALA A 229 0.90 17.68 13.68
N LYS A 230 0.49 18.79 13.08
CA LYS A 230 -0.09 19.95 13.79
C LYS A 230 -1.42 19.59 14.46
N GLN A 231 -2.22 18.70 13.85
CA GLN A 231 -3.51 18.26 14.36
C GLN A 231 -3.39 16.99 15.21
N TYR A 232 -2.36 16.20 15.00
CA TYR A 232 -2.13 14.93 15.71
C TYR A 232 -0.70 14.89 16.27
N PRO A 233 -0.51 15.41 17.51
CA PRO A 233 0.80 15.52 18.12
C PRO A 233 1.54 14.18 18.25
N LEU A 234 2.87 14.20 18.10
CA LEU A 234 3.73 13.03 18.19
C LEU A 234 3.52 12.26 19.51
N ALA A 235 3.39 12.96 20.63
CA ALA A 235 3.15 12.33 21.93
C ALA A 235 1.85 11.51 21.94
N GLN A 236 0.79 12.03 21.33
CA GLN A 236 -0.49 11.31 21.24
C GLN A 236 -0.38 10.12 20.28
N LEU A 237 0.28 10.30 19.13
CA LEU A 237 0.56 9.20 18.18
C LEU A 237 1.30 8.05 18.89
N LEU A 238 2.37 8.34 19.61
CA LEU A 238 3.14 7.33 20.34
C LEU A 238 2.33 6.67 21.46
N LYS A 239 1.44 7.42 22.13
CA LYS A 239 0.51 6.87 23.12
C LYS A 239 -0.44 5.87 22.46
N ASP A 240 -1.08 6.22 21.35
CA ASP A 240 -2.02 5.35 20.65
C ASP A 240 -1.30 4.10 20.07
N CYS A 241 -0.05 4.25 19.64
CA CYS A 241 0.80 3.12 19.24
C CYS A 241 1.10 2.17 20.43
N ARG A 242 1.35 2.70 21.66
CA ARG A 242 1.54 1.85 22.84
C ARG A 242 0.27 1.09 23.20
N GLU A 243 -0.88 1.76 23.10
CA GLU A 243 -2.18 1.11 23.31
C GLU A 243 -2.44 0.02 22.28
N TYR A 244 -2.11 0.26 20.99
CA TYR A 244 -2.21 -0.75 19.94
C TYR A 244 -1.37 -2.00 20.26
N VAL A 245 -0.10 -1.81 20.66
CA VAL A 245 0.78 -2.93 21.08
C VAL A 245 0.19 -3.69 22.25
N LYS A 246 -0.34 -2.97 23.26
CA LYS A 246 -0.96 -3.58 24.45
C LYS A 246 -2.21 -4.39 24.10
N LEU A 247 -3.06 -3.89 23.21
CA LEU A 247 -4.32 -4.53 22.83
C LEU A 247 -4.12 -5.72 21.90
N THR A 248 -3.15 -5.64 20.98
CA THR A 248 -2.96 -6.66 19.95
C THR A 248 -1.82 -7.65 20.25
N GLY A 249 -0.93 -7.32 21.18
CA GLY A 249 0.30 -8.06 21.43
C GLY A 249 1.32 -7.99 20.29
N ARG A 250 1.10 -7.11 19.30
CA ARG A 250 1.89 -7.08 18.07
C ARG A 250 2.87 -5.91 18.06
N ARG A 251 4.11 -6.22 17.63
CA ARG A 251 5.14 -5.21 17.40
C ARG A 251 4.75 -4.25 16.27
N ILE A 252 5.04 -2.96 16.45
CA ILE A 252 4.93 -1.92 15.42
C ILE A 252 6.27 -1.75 14.70
N SER A 253 6.23 -1.48 13.40
CA SER A 253 7.37 -0.94 12.64
C SER A 253 7.23 0.57 12.53
N PHE A 254 8.27 1.32 12.90
CA PHE A 254 8.35 2.75 12.63
C PHE A 254 9.18 2.97 11.37
N GLU A 255 8.58 3.61 10.39
CA GLU A 255 9.26 4.02 9.17
C GLU A 255 9.87 5.41 9.38
N TYR A 256 11.18 5.53 9.12
CA TYR A 256 11.91 6.77 9.30
C TYR A 256 12.72 7.08 8.04
N ILE A 257 12.22 8.04 7.24
CA ILE A 257 12.94 8.53 6.07
C ILE A 257 14.12 9.37 6.52
N LEU A 258 15.29 9.14 5.97
CA LEU A 258 16.50 9.91 6.26
C LEU A 258 16.75 10.95 5.17
N LEU A 259 16.73 12.23 5.55
CA LEU A 259 16.91 13.41 4.73
C LEU A 259 18.19 14.12 5.16
N ALA A 260 19.15 14.28 4.26
CA ALA A 260 20.46 14.87 4.56
C ALA A 260 20.34 16.28 5.16
N GLY A 261 20.95 16.48 6.32
CA GLY A 261 20.97 17.78 7.03
C GLY A 261 19.64 18.19 7.65
N VAL A 262 18.61 17.33 7.59
CA VAL A 262 17.26 17.64 8.12
C VAL A 262 16.96 16.80 9.35
N ASN A 263 17.00 15.48 9.22
CA ASN A 263 16.61 14.53 10.28
C ASN A 263 17.59 13.36 10.45
N ASP A 264 18.83 13.50 9.97
CA ASP A 264 19.87 12.46 9.91
C ASP A 264 21.03 12.67 10.90
N LEU A 265 20.89 13.62 11.83
CA LEU A 265 21.94 13.96 12.81
C LEU A 265 22.00 12.92 13.95
N PRO A 266 23.20 12.67 14.54
CA PRO A 266 23.36 11.78 15.68
C PRO A 266 22.50 12.15 16.90
N GLU A 267 22.31 13.45 17.15
CA GLU A 267 21.46 13.98 18.22
C GLU A 267 20.00 13.55 18.03
N GLN A 268 19.53 13.60 16.78
CA GLN A 268 18.18 13.18 16.41
C GLN A 268 17.99 11.66 16.54
N ALA A 269 19.03 10.87 16.27
CA ALA A 269 19.01 9.42 16.54
C ALA A 269 18.88 9.13 18.04
N ARG A 270 19.60 9.86 18.90
CA ARG A 270 19.48 9.72 20.38
C ARG A 270 18.11 10.16 20.87
N GLU A 271 17.56 11.23 20.34
CA GLU A 271 16.22 11.73 20.67
C GLU A 271 15.15 10.72 20.25
N LEU A 272 15.25 10.14 19.05
CA LEU A 272 14.38 9.06 18.59
C LEU A 272 14.48 7.84 19.50
N ALA A 273 15.69 7.44 19.89
CA ALA A 273 15.91 6.33 20.81
C ALA A 273 15.24 6.58 22.17
N GLN A 274 15.31 7.81 22.68
CA GLN A 274 14.64 8.19 23.92
C GLN A 274 13.11 8.13 23.80
N ALA A 275 12.54 8.63 22.70
CA ALA A 275 11.09 8.63 22.44
C ALA A 275 10.54 7.20 22.33
N LEU A 276 11.33 6.25 21.83
CA LEU A 276 10.96 4.86 21.63
C LEU A 276 11.40 3.92 22.76
N ARG A 277 11.98 4.43 23.83
CA ARG A 277 12.44 3.60 24.98
C ARG A 277 11.29 2.77 25.56
N GLY A 278 11.54 1.46 25.74
CA GLY A 278 10.55 0.52 26.27
C GLY A 278 9.42 0.17 25.31
N PHE A 279 9.54 0.57 24.04
CA PHE A 279 8.56 0.26 23.00
C PHE A 279 8.88 -1.08 22.35
N GLN A 280 7.89 -1.95 22.22
CA GLN A 280 8.03 -3.17 21.41
C GLN A 280 7.92 -2.82 19.92
N CYS A 281 9.01 -2.35 19.33
CA CYS A 281 9.04 -1.84 17.96
C CYS A 281 10.24 -2.34 17.15
N HIS A 282 10.19 -2.02 15.86
CA HIS A 282 11.29 -2.07 14.92
C HIS A 282 11.35 -0.73 14.18
N VAL A 283 12.54 -0.23 13.90
CA VAL A 283 12.72 0.99 13.10
C VAL A 283 13.29 0.63 11.74
N ASN A 284 12.60 0.99 10.68
CA ASN A 284 13.07 0.93 9.31
C ASN A 284 13.61 2.30 8.89
N LEU A 285 14.90 2.43 8.73
CA LEU A 285 15.55 3.60 8.16
C LEU A 285 15.45 3.53 6.64
N ILE A 286 14.89 4.56 6.01
CA ILE A 286 14.68 4.65 4.56
C ILE A 286 15.52 5.80 4.03
N PRO A 287 16.69 5.56 3.42
CA PRO A 287 17.43 6.63 2.75
C PRO A 287 16.56 7.28 1.67
N TYR A 288 16.50 8.61 1.66
CA TYR A 288 15.63 9.37 0.77
C TYR A 288 15.81 9.01 -0.71
N ASN A 289 14.70 8.96 -1.42
CA ASN A 289 14.67 8.77 -2.87
C ASN A 289 14.33 10.11 -3.51
N PRO A 290 15.28 10.78 -4.19
CA PRO A 290 15.04 12.08 -4.78
C PRO A 290 13.83 12.11 -5.72
N ILE A 291 13.08 13.20 -5.65
CA ILE A 291 11.99 13.54 -6.56
C ILE A 291 12.25 14.95 -7.11
N ASN A 292 11.87 15.20 -8.36
CA ASN A 292 12.21 16.43 -9.06
C ASN A 292 11.63 17.71 -8.42
N GLU A 293 10.54 17.54 -7.64
CA GLU A 293 9.82 18.65 -7.03
C GLU A 293 10.34 19.07 -5.66
N MET A 294 11.39 18.41 -5.14
CA MET A 294 11.90 18.61 -3.78
C MET A 294 13.40 18.72 -3.74
N ASP A 295 13.91 19.66 -2.96
CA ASP A 295 15.35 19.91 -2.79
C ASP A 295 16.03 19.01 -1.75
N TYR A 296 15.29 18.03 -1.17
CA TYR A 296 15.88 17.10 -0.22
C TYR A 296 16.92 16.21 -0.87
N GLN A 297 17.95 15.88 -0.09
CA GLN A 297 19.04 15.03 -0.53
C GLN A 297 19.10 13.76 0.29
N ARG A 298 19.61 12.69 -0.33
CA ARG A 298 19.90 11.43 0.35
C ARG A 298 21.13 11.61 1.23
N PRO A 299 21.15 11.17 2.50
CA PRO A 299 22.36 11.19 3.33
C PRO A 299 23.46 10.30 2.78
N ALA A 300 24.71 10.67 3.11
CA ALA A 300 25.86 9.83 2.89
C ALA A 300 25.76 8.52 3.70
N GLU A 301 26.38 7.45 3.20
CA GLU A 301 26.28 6.11 3.80
C GLU A 301 26.77 6.06 5.24
N GLU A 302 27.84 6.79 5.53
CA GLU A 302 28.44 6.90 6.89
C GLU A 302 27.43 7.52 7.88
N ARG A 303 26.62 8.49 7.41
CA ARG A 303 25.58 9.10 8.23
C ARG A 303 24.44 8.12 8.53
N ILE A 304 24.04 7.33 7.53
CA ILE A 304 23.00 6.31 7.66
C ILE A 304 23.45 5.24 8.67
N GLN A 305 24.69 4.78 8.55
CA GLN A 305 25.26 3.78 9.44
C GLN A 305 25.38 4.30 10.88
N ALA A 306 25.91 5.50 11.08
CA ALA A 306 26.01 6.14 12.40
C ALA A 306 24.63 6.29 13.07
N PHE A 307 23.59 6.64 12.32
CA PHE A 307 22.23 6.74 12.82
C PHE A 307 21.71 5.36 13.26
N GLN A 308 21.93 4.32 12.44
CA GLN A 308 21.57 2.94 12.75
C GLN A 308 22.29 2.41 14.00
N GLU A 309 23.58 2.66 14.14
CA GLU A 309 24.41 2.23 15.27
C GLU A 309 23.90 2.83 16.60
N ILE A 310 23.55 4.12 16.61
CA ILE A 310 22.99 4.80 17.80
C ILE A 310 21.68 4.15 18.24
N LEU A 311 20.78 3.83 17.32
CA LEU A 311 19.52 3.17 17.64
C LEU A 311 19.75 1.74 18.15
N THR A 312 20.64 1.00 17.49
CA THR A 312 21.00 -0.37 17.87
C THR A 312 21.66 -0.41 19.25
N ALA A 313 22.60 0.51 19.53
CA ALA A 313 23.23 0.66 20.83
C ALA A 313 22.21 1.02 21.95
N SER A 314 21.10 1.63 21.57
CA SER A 314 19.97 1.93 22.46
C SER A 314 18.96 0.78 22.58
N ALA A 315 19.32 -0.45 22.17
CA ALA A 315 18.49 -1.65 22.16
C ALA A 315 17.20 -1.54 21.33
N ILE A 316 17.20 -0.71 20.27
CA ILE A 316 16.11 -0.61 19.30
C ILE A 316 16.47 -1.45 18.08
N ALA A 317 15.64 -2.47 17.78
CA ALA A 317 15.80 -3.26 16.56
C ALA A 317 15.64 -2.34 15.33
N THR A 318 16.71 -2.26 14.53
CA THR A 318 16.79 -1.32 13.41
C THR A 318 17.31 -1.99 12.14
N SER A 319 16.74 -1.64 10.99
CA SER A 319 17.26 -2.03 9.67
C SER A 319 17.27 -0.84 8.71
N VAL A 320 18.21 -0.87 7.76
CA VAL A 320 18.21 0.07 6.63
C VAL A 320 17.51 -0.57 5.46
N ARG A 321 16.51 0.10 4.91
CA ARG A 321 15.72 -0.36 3.79
C ARG A 321 16.10 0.40 2.53
N TYR A 322 17.04 -0.14 1.77
CA TYR A 322 17.40 0.42 0.48
C TYR A 322 16.27 0.20 -0.54
N SER A 323 15.93 1.28 -1.23
CA SER A 323 14.84 1.28 -2.21
C SER A 323 15.23 0.54 -3.48
N ARG A 324 14.24 -0.09 -4.09
CA ARG A 324 14.31 -0.69 -5.42
C ARG A 324 13.54 0.13 -6.43
N GLY A 325 13.81 -0.08 -7.73
CA GLY A 325 13.08 0.56 -8.81
C GLY A 325 13.35 2.06 -8.95
N LEU A 326 14.50 2.56 -8.50
CA LEU A 326 14.83 3.99 -8.55
C LEU A 326 14.80 4.56 -9.96
N ASP A 327 15.34 3.85 -10.94
CA ASP A 327 15.40 4.24 -12.36
C ASP A 327 14.04 4.20 -13.07
N ALA A 328 13.05 3.51 -12.49
CA ALA A 328 11.66 3.54 -12.94
C ALA A 328 10.78 4.53 -12.13
N SER A 329 11.36 5.32 -11.23
CA SER A 329 10.63 6.15 -10.25
C SER A 329 9.58 5.36 -9.48
N ALA A 330 9.95 4.14 -9.06
CA ALA A 330 9.07 3.18 -8.37
C ALA A 330 9.34 3.07 -6.87
N ALA A 331 10.31 3.83 -6.35
CA ALA A 331 10.68 3.79 -4.93
C ALA A 331 9.67 4.52 -4.05
N CYS A 332 9.76 4.27 -2.72
CA CYS A 332 8.90 4.93 -1.74
C CYS A 332 8.96 6.46 -1.87
N GLY A 333 7.79 7.11 -1.88
CA GLY A 333 7.63 8.55 -2.02
C GLY A 333 7.64 9.08 -3.47
N GLN A 334 7.94 8.24 -4.48
CA GLN A 334 8.07 8.66 -5.89
C GLN A 334 6.79 8.50 -6.72
N LEU A 335 5.74 7.86 -6.20
CA LEU A 335 4.50 7.59 -6.95
C LEU A 335 3.66 8.85 -7.10
N ARG A 336 3.22 9.22 -8.30
CA ARG A 336 2.47 10.44 -8.56
C ARG A 336 1.31 10.31 -9.55
N ALA A 337 1.18 9.21 -10.29
CA ALA A 337 0.18 9.01 -11.34
C ALA A 337 0.13 10.13 -12.41
N THR A 338 1.27 10.75 -12.72
CA THR A 338 1.36 11.77 -13.77
C THR A 338 1.59 11.06 -15.11
N ARG A 339 0.66 11.23 -16.07
CA ARG A 339 1.01 11.07 -17.48
C ARG A 339 2.11 12.10 -17.79
N GLN A 340 3.36 11.69 -17.91
CA GLN A 340 4.31 12.51 -18.66
C GLN A 340 3.72 12.66 -20.06
N GLN A 341 3.38 13.90 -20.45
CA GLN A 341 3.13 14.23 -21.84
C GLN A 341 4.34 13.71 -22.63
N GLN A 342 4.16 12.64 -23.38
CA GLN A 342 5.12 12.33 -24.42
C GLN A 342 5.17 13.57 -25.33
N PRO A 343 6.36 14.09 -25.69
CA PRO A 343 6.43 15.07 -26.75
C PRO A 343 5.75 14.43 -27.96
N GLN A 344 4.67 15.05 -28.43
CA GLN A 344 4.11 14.73 -29.74
C GLN A 344 5.23 14.99 -30.73
N THR A 345 5.88 13.93 -31.20
CA THR A 345 6.68 13.99 -32.42
C THR A 345 5.74 14.33 -33.55
N VAL A 346 5.82 15.56 -33.99
CA VAL A 346 5.24 16.06 -35.25
C VAL A 346 5.93 15.37 -36.44
#